data_08e43d3bb5e74d580142ba7fffc9ebe9
#
_entry.id   08e43d3bb5e74d580142ba7fffc9ebe9
#
_cell.length_a   1.000
_cell.length_b   1.000
_cell.length_c   1.000
_cell.angle_alpha   90.00
_cell.angle_beta   90.00
_cell.angle_gamma   90.00
#
_symmetry.space_group_name_H-M   'P 1'
#
loop_
_entity.id
_entity.type
_entity.pdbx_description
1 polymer ?
#
loop_
_entity_poly.entity_id
_entity_poly.type
_entity_poly.pdbx_seq_one_letter_code
_entity_poly.pdbx_strand_id
1 'polypeptide(L)'
;MADKKRGRDKQARDAERRQQNQEIDTELERWDEIEPAVPAAELTEFETELESLRFPATGAEIVAAIGDHEIQSVDGSYSVEALLPETAEEHFDSPSAVRVQVQRPGVAAAMKPVVEASKTLPNEEFSWTQRTAYEKTFRALKAIDPDDEDEGVEAITDWIVEWIHTNERLPSSRAVRREAAKFCRANGYQVRSDEWLGI
;
A
#
# COMPACT_ATOMS: atom_id res chain seq x y z
N MET A 1 45.90 2.03 -2.83
CA MET A 1 44.65 2.77 -3.19
C MET A 1 43.68 1.97 -4.04
N ALA A 2 44.05 0.91 -4.73
CA ALA A 2 43.20 0.09 -5.61
C ALA A 2 42.15 -0.78 -4.87
N ASP A 3 42.42 -1.23 -3.67
CA ASP A 3 41.53 -2.13 -2.90
C ASP A 3 40.22 -1.47 -2.42
N LYS A 4 40.25 -0.18 -2.09
CA LYS A 4 39.04 0.55 -1.64
C LYS A 4 38.04 0.81 -2.76
N LYS A 5 38.50 0.85 -4.03
CA LYS A 5 37.62 1.03 -5.19
C LYS A 5 36.89 -0.26 -5.52
N ARG A 6 37.60 -1.40 -5.52
CA ARG A 6 36.99 -2.73 -5.73
C ARG A 6 35.92 -3.09 -4.66
N GLY A 7 36.13 -2.67 -3.41
CA GLY A 7 35.15 -2.88 -2.34
C GLY A 7 33.86 -2.11 -2.56
N ARG A 8 33.94 -0.84 -3.00
CA ARG A 8 32.76 -0.01 -3.30
C ARG A 8 31.98 -0.50 -4.52
N ASP A 9 32.71 -0.88 -5.59
CA ASP A 9 32.09 -1.43 -6.79
C ASP A 9 31.37 -2.77 -6.53
N LYS A 10 31.89 -3.58 -5.60
CA LYS A 10 31.23 -4.81 -5.15
C LYS A 10 29.98 -4.50 -4.33
N GLN A 11 30.04 -3.56 -3.39
CA GLN A 11 28.88 -3.16 -2.58
C GLN A 11 27.76 -2.55 -3.44
N ALA A 12 28.10 -1.73 -4.45
CA ALA A 12 27.12 -1.19 -5.39
C ALA A 12 26.39 -2.29 -6.18
N ARG A 13 27.15 -3.25 -6.73
CA ARG A 13 26.56 -4.39 -7.46
C ARG A 13 25.72 -5.31 -6.55
N ASP A 14 26.14 -5.50 -5.31
CA ASP A 14 25.38 -6.29 -4.35
C ASP A 14 24.11 -5.57 -3.89
N ALA A 15 24.10 -4.24 -3.87
CA ALA A 15 22.91 -3.43 -3.62
C ALA A 15 21.94 -3.46 -4.80
N GLU A 16 22.44 -3.25 -6.04
CA GLU A 16 21.63 -3.36 -7.26
C GLU A 16 20.99 -4.75 -7.40
N ARG A 17 21.75 -5.81 -7.11
CA ARG A 17 21.20 -7.17 -7.18
C ARG A 17 20.14 -7.43 -6.13
N ARG A 18 20.27 -6.87 -4.91
CA ARG A 18 19.23 -6.96 -3.88
C ARG A 18 17.96 -6.22 -4.30
N GLN A 19 18.11 -5.05 -4.89
CA GLN A 19 16.98 -4.28 -5.38
C GLN A 19 16.26 -5.00 -6.52
N GLN A 20 16.99 -5.54 -7.51
CA GLN A 20 16.41 -6.36 -8.57
C GLN A 20 15.70 -7.61 -8.04
N ASN A 21 16.28 -8.30 -7.05
CA ASN A 21 15.63 -9.46 -6.45
C ASN A 21 14.36 -9.05 -5.69
N GLN A 22 14.36 -7.92 -4.99
CA GLN A 22 13.16 -7.39 -4.33
C GLN A 22 12.07 -6.99 -5.33
N GLU A 23 12.44 -6.41 -6.46
CA GLU A 23 11.50 -6.10 -7.55
C GLU A 23 10.91 -7.38 -8.15
N ILE A 24 11.74 -8.40 -8.41
CA ILE A 24 11.29 -9.70 -8.91
C ILE A 24 10.40 -10.42 -7.89
N ASP A 25 10.77 -10.44 -6.62
CA ASP A 25 9.97 -11.06 -5.55
C ASP A 25 8.62 -10.32 -5.41
N THR A 26 8.62 -8.99 -5.52
CA THR A 26 7.40 -8.18 -5.48
C THR A 26 6.51 -8.45 -6.71
N GLU A 27 7.10 -8.64 -7.90
CA GLU A 27 6.34 -9.01 -9.09
C GLU A 27 5.80 -10.43 -9.02
N LEU A 28 6.57 -11.40 -8.52
CA LEU A 28 6.10 -12.77 -8.32
C LEU A 28 4.97 -12.83 -7.28
N GLU A 29 5.06 -12.09 -6.18
CA GLU A 29 3.99 -11.95 -5.20
C GLU A 29 2.71 -11.35 -5.82
N ARG A 30 2.82 -10.47 -6.83
CA ARG A 30 1.68 -9.91 -7.56
C ARG A 30 0.91 -10.94 -8.40
N TRP A 31 1.58 -11.96 -8.89
CA TRP A 31 0.96 -13.01 -9.72
C TRP A 31 0.14 -14.01 -8.92
N ASP A 32 0.41 -14.12 -7.60
CA ASP A 32 -0.29 -15.03 -6.68
C ASP A 32 -1.37 -14.30 -5.84
N GLU A 33 -1.67 -13.02 -6.13
CA GLU A 33 -2.64 -12.22 -5.38
C GLU A 33 -4.07 -12.62 -5.71
N ILE A 34 -4.88 -12.79 -4.65
CA ILE A 34 -6.30 -13.13 -4.75
C ILE A 34 -7.14 -11.90 -5.14
N GLU A 35 -6.69 -10.69 -4.78
CA GLU A 35 -7.35 -9.46 -5.21
C GLU A 35 -7.17 -9.30 -6.72
N PRO A 36 -8.26 -9.33 -7.50
CA PRO A 36 -8.16 -9.17 -8.93
C PRO A 36 -7.64 -7.77 -9.23
N ALA A 37 -6.58 -7.71 -10.02
CA ALA A 37 -6.06 -6.44 -10.49
C ALA A 37 -7.14 -5.72 -11.30
N VAL A 38 -7.15 -4.39 -11.23
CA VAL A 38 -7.97 -3.57 -12.13
C VAL A 38 -7.62 -3.94 -13.58
N PRO A 39 -8.59 -4.12 -14.47
CA PRO A 39 -8.32 -4.47 -15.86
C PRO A 39 -7.32 -3.51 -16.51
N ALA A 40 -6.39 -4.05 -17.29
CA ALA A 40 -5.34 -3.24 -17.93
C ALA A 40 -5.87 -2.11 -18.83
N ALA A 41 -7.04 -2.32 -19.44
CA ALA A 41 -7.73 -1.31 -20.25
C ALA A 41 -8.16 -0.10 -19.39
N GLU A 42 -8.75 -0.36 -18.24
CA GLU A 42 -9.16 0.64 -17.26
C GLU A 42 -7.96 1.47 -16.77
N LEU A 43 -6.88 0.79 -16.40
CA LEU A 43 -5.65 1.46 -15.97
C LEU A 43 -5.01 2.30 -17.08
N THR A 44 -5.18 1.92 -18.37
CA THR A 44 -4.68 2.70 -19.50
C THR A 44 -5.52 3.95 -19.73
N GLU A 45 -6.84 3.85 -19.59
CA GLU A 45 -7.76 4.99 -19.68
C GLU A 45 -7.46 5.99 -18.54
N PHE A 46 -7.30 5.50 -17.33
CA PHE A 46 -6.91 6.30 -16.18
C PHE A 46 -5.55 7.00 -16.37
N GLU A 47 -4.52 6.30 -16.87
CA GLU A 47 -3.22 6.94 -17.18
C GLU A 47 -3.35 8.05 -18.23
N THR A 48 -4.22 7.90 -19.22
CA THR A 48 -4.46 8.92 -20.23
C THR A 48 -5.06 10.20 -19.62
N GLU A 49 -5.93 10.08 -18.65
CA GLU A 49 -6.45 11.25 -17.92
C GLU A 49 -5.36 11.95 -17.11
N LEU A 50 -4.47 11.16 -16.47
CA LEU A 50 -3.32 11.69 -15.73
C LEU A 50 -2.32 12.44 -16.59
N GLU A 51 -2.23 12.17 -17.90
CA GLU A 51 -1.32 12.90 -18.84
C GLU A 51 -1.67 14.39 -18.93
N SER A 52 -2.90 14.79 -18.58
CA SER A 52 -3.29 16.20 -18.53
C SER A 52 -2.68 16.96 -17.35
N LEU A 53 -2.19 16.26 -16.33
CA LEU A 53 -1.57 16.82 -15.13
C LEU A 53 -0.06 17.00 -15.31
N ARG A 54 0.48 17.95 -14.54
CA ARG A 54 1.94 18.14 -14.47
C ARG A 54 2.50 17.34 -13.31
N PHE A 55 3.49 16.51 -13.61
CA PHE A 55 4.23 15.75 -12.60
C PHE A 55 5.60 16.41 -12.29
N PRO A 56 6.13 16.27 -11.05
CA PRO A 56 5.50 15.58 -9.92
C PRO A 56 4.25 16.28 -9.43
N ALA A 57 3.22 15.52 -9.01
CA ALA A 57 1.96 16.02 -8.50
C ALA A 57 1.69 15.46 -7.10
N THR A 58 1.02 16.21 -6.25
CA THR A 58 0.58 15.74 -4.94
C THR A 58 -0.71 14.94 -5.04
N GLY A 59 -0.99 14.09 -4.04
CA GLY A 59 -2.26 13.38 -3.97
C GLY A 59 -3.44 14.35 -3.98
N ALA A 60 -3.36 15.47 -3.24
CA ALA A 60 -4.38 16.50 -3.23
C ALA A 60 -4.61 17.17 -4.61
N GLU A 61 -3.54 17.42 -5.39
CA GLU A 61 -3.67 17.96 -6.75
C GLU A 61 -4.34 16.98 -7.70
N ILE A 62 -4.01 15.69 -7.59
CA ILE A 62 -4.61 14.64 -8.42
C ILE A 62 -6.09 14.48 -8.08
N VAL A 63 -6.43 14.37 -6.79
CA VAL A 63 -7.83 14.28 -6.34
C VAL A 63 -8.64 15.51 -6.75
N ALA A 64 -8.08 16.72 -6.62
CA ALA A 64 -8.76 17.94 -7.06
C ALA A 64 -9.05 17.95 -8.59
N ALA A 65 -8.23 17.28 -9.38
CA ALA A 65 -8.38 17.26 -10.84
C ALA A 65 -9.30 16.14 -11.35
N ILE A 66 -9.17 14.94 -10.79
CA ILE A 66 -9.84 13.72 -11.28
C ILE A 66 -10.39 12.85 -10.14
N GLY A 67 -10.68 13.41 -8.96
CA GLY A 67 -11.16 12.65 -7.80
C GLY A 67 -12.43 11.88 -8.03
N ASP A 68 -13.35 12.42 -8.84
CA ASP A 68 -14.62 11.78 -9.20
C ASP A 68 -14.48 10.65 -10.25
N HIS A 69 -13.30 10.46 -10.83
CA HIS A 69 -13.07 9.39 -11.78
C HIS A 69 -13.23 8.02 -11.10
N GLU A 70 -14.06 7.16 -11.69
CA GLU A 70 -14.37 5.84 -11.15
C GLU A 70 -13.46 4.78 -11.77
N ILE A 71 -12.79 4.02 -10.94
CA ILE A 71 -11.96 2.88 -11.35
C ILE A 71 -12.75 1.60 -11.12
N GLN A 72 -13.02 0.87 -12.20
CA GLN A 72 -13.77 -0.38 -12.14
C GLN A 72 -12.83 -1.54 -11.72
N SER A 73 -13.20 -2.24 -10.66
CA SER A 73 -12.56 -3.46 -10.19
C SER A 73 -13.58 -4.60 -10.17
N VAL A 74 -13.10 -5.83 -10.03
CA VAL A 74 -14.00 -6.99 -9.88
C VAL A 74 -14.80 -6.89 -8.58
N ASP A 75 -14.25 -6.28 -7.54
CA ASP A 75 -14.90 -6.11 -6.23
C ASP A 75 -15.82 -4.88 -6.16
N GLY A 76 -15.87 -4.06 -7.22
CA GLY A 76 -16.72 -2.87 -7.26
C GLY A 76 -16.07 -1.67 -7.95
N SER A 77 -16.71 -0.52 -7.85
CA SER A 77 -16.23 0.76 -8.37
C SER A 77 -15.67 1.60 -7.24
N TYR A 78 -14.54 2.24 -7.47
CA TYR A 78 -13.84 3.11 -6.51
C TYR A 78 -13.52 4.44 -7.15
N SER A 79 -13.89 5.55 -6.52
CA SER A 79 -13.45 6.87 -6.96
C SER A 79 -11.96 7.07 -6.66
N VAL A 80 -11.26 7.84 -7.49
CA VAL A 80 -9.85 8.19 -7.26
C VAL A 80 -9.69 8.89 -5.91
N GLU A 81 -10.67 9.71 -5.51
CA GLU A 81 -10.72 10.32 -4.18
C GLU A 81 -10.69 9.27 -3.07
N ALA A 82 -11.37 8.13 -3.22
CA ALA A 82 -11.36 7.07 -2.22
C ALA A 82 -10.01 6.33 -2.12
N LEU A 83 -9.18 6.37 -3.16
CA LEU A 83 -7.95 5.60 -3.27
C LEU A 83 -6.68 6.39 -2.95
N LEU A 84 -6.66 7.70 -3.22
CA LEU A 84 -5.47 8.52 -3.07
C LEU A 84 -5.53 9.39 -1.82
N PRO A 85 -4.43 9.47 -1.04
CA PRO A 85 -4.34 10.38 0.09
C PRO A 85 -4.41 11.84 -0.35
N GLU A 86 -5.30 12.63 0.26
CA GLU A 86 -5.48 14.05 -0.02
C GLU A 86 -4.49 14.93 0.78
N THR A 87 -3.20 14.64 0.63
CA THR A 87 -2.15 15.36 1.34
C THR A 87 -1.20 16.07 0.37
N ALA A 88 -0.67 17.20 0.79
CA ALA A 88 0.34 17.94 0.04
C ALA A 88 1.74 17.31 0.15
N GLU A 89 1.95 16.42 1.10
CA GLU A 89 3.23 15.74 1.34
C GLU A 89 3.38 14.42 0.58
N GLU A 90 2.28 13.86 0.09
CA GLU A 90 2.34 12.65 -0.74
C GLU A 90 2.54 13.05 -2.21
N HIS A 91 3.74 12.82 -2.73
CA HIS A 91 4.11 13.17 -4.10
C HIS A 91 4.21 11.94 -4.98
N PHE A 92 3.69 12.08 -6.18
CA PHE A 92 3.81 11.09 -7.26
C PHE A 92 4.68 11.66 -8.36
N ASP A 93 5.74 10.97 -8.73
CA ASP A 93 6.71 11.45 -9.73
C ASP A 93 6.21 11.30 -11.17
N SER A 94 5.23 10.43 -11.40
CA SER A 94 4.71 10.10 -12.73
C SER A 94 3.29 9.52 -12.69
N PRO A 95 2.56 9.50 -13.82
CA PRO A 95 1.31 8.76 -13.96
C PRO A 95 1.42 7.29 -13.55
N SER A 96 2.52 6.63 -13.91
CA SER A 96 2.76 5.23 -13.57
C SER A 96 2.86 5.00 -12.05
N ALA A 97 3.38 5.96 -11.28
CA ALA A 97 3.41 5.87 -9.82
C ALA A 97 2.00 5.91 -9.23
N VAL A 98 1.12 6.77 -9.76
CA VAL A 98 -0.30 6.82 -9.37
C VAL A 98 -1.01 5.53 -9.73
N ARG A 99 -0.79 5.02 -10.94
CA ARG A 99 -1.33 3.74 -11.41
C ARG A 99 -1.01 2.59 -10.47
N VAL A 100 0.23 2.50 -10.00
CA VAL A 100 0.65 1.46 -9.04
C VAL A 100 -0.16 1.53 -7.75
N GLN A 101 -0.49 2.74 -7.30
CA GLN A 101 -1.30 2.95 -6.10
C GLN A 101 -2.73 2.43 -6.29
N VAL A 102 -3.37 2.77 -7.40
CA VAL A 102 -4.79 2.46 -7.65
C VAL A 102 -5.05 1.06 -8.19
N GLN A 103 -4.03 0.34 -8.64
CA GLN A 103 -4.21 -1.01 -9.21
C GLN A 103 -4.73 -2.05 -8.20
N ARG A 104 -4.73 -1.73 -6.91
CA ARG A 104 -5.28 -2.54 -5.82
C ARG A 104 -6.24 -1.68 -4.98
N PRO A 105 -7.47 -1.48 -5.46
CA PRO A 105 -8.37 -0.51 -4.87
C PRO A 105 -8.68 -0.74 -3.40
N GLY A 106 -8.99 -1.97 -2.98
CA GLY A 106 -9.32 -2.28 -1.59
C GLY A 106 -8.15 -1.99 -0.64
N VAL A 107 -6.90 -2.33 -1.05
CA VAL A 107 -5.70 -2.02 -0.27
C VAL A 107 -5.42 -0.52 -0.27
N ALA A 108 -5.59 0.16 -1.42
CA ALA A 108 -5.39 1.60 -1.53
C ALA A 108 -6.36 2.37 -0.64
N ALA A 109 -7.65 2.00 -0.66
CA ALA A 109 -8.68 2.59 0.18
C ALA A 109 -8.37 2.42 1.69
N ALA A 110 -7.91 1.23 2.09
CA ALA A 110 -7.50 0.97 3.47
C ALA A 110 -6.25 1.76 3.88
N MET A 111 -5.30 1.94 2.96
CA MET A 111 -4.07 2.69 3.23
C MET A 111 -4.27 4.20 3.26
N LYS A 112 -5.24 4.75 2.53
CA LYS A 112 -5.51 6.21 2.48
C LYS A 112 -5.62 6.83 3.88
N PRO A 113 -6.56 6.43 4.74
CA PRO A 113 -6.72 7.06 6.07
C PRO A 113 -5.49 6.85 6.96
N VAL A 114 -4.76 5.75 6.80
CA VAL A 114 -3.50 5.51 7.53
C VAL A 114 -2.42 6.50 7.10
N VAL A 115 -2.26 6.73 5.80
CA VAL A 115 -1.31 7.71 5.26
C VAL A 115 -1.68 9.12 5.75
N GLU A 116 -2.93 9.50 5.64
CA GLU A 116 -3.42 10.81 6.08
C GLU A 116 -3.22 11.02 7.59
N ALA A 117 -3.57 10.03 8.41
CA ALA A 117 -3.33 10.08 9.85
C ALA A 117 -1.82 10.17 10.18
N SER A 118 -0.96 9.48 9.43
CA SER A 118 0.49 9.52 9.65
C SER A 118 1.08 10.92 9.46
N LYS A 119 0.47 11.76 8.61
CA LYS A 119 0.92 13.13 8.36
C LYS A 119 0.63 14.09 9.50
N THR A 120 -0.21 13.71 10.45
CA THR A 120 -0.42 14.49 11.68
C THR A 120 0.74 14.36 12.67
N LEU A 121 1.64 13.42 12.44
CA LEU A 121 2.78 13.13 13.32
C LEU A 121 3.96 14.06 13.00
N PRO A 122 4.42 14.89 13.93
CA PRO A 122 5.40 15.94 13.63
C PRO A 122 6.84 15.45 13.39
N ASN A 123 7.18 14.23 13.82
CA ASN A 123 8.56 13.72 13.81
C ASN A 123 8.67 12.26 13.37
N GLU A 124 7.65 11.72 12.74
CA GLU A 124 7.63 10.33 12.33
C GLU A 124 7.35 10.24 10.83
N GLU A 125 8.19 9.53 10.10
CA GLU A 125 8.03 9.28 8.68
C GLU A 125 7.43 7.89 8.47
N PHE A 126 6.33 7.81 7.73
CA PHE A 126 5.75 6.55 7.31
C PHE A 126 6.59 5.96 6.16
N SER A 127 7.65 5.25 6.53
CA SER A 127 8.63 4.71 5.60
C SER A 127 8.01 3.72 4.60
N TRP A 128 8.60 3.63 3.41
CA TRP A 128 8.18 2.68 2.39
C TRP A 128 8.14 1.22 2.90
N THR A 129 9.14 0.80 3.66
CA THR A 129 9.19 -0.55 4.26
C THR A 129 8.00 -0.82 5.19
N GLN A 130 7.59 0.18 5.96
CA GLN A 130 6.47 0.06 6.88
C GLN A 130 5.14 0.06 6.13
N ARG A 131 5.00 0.90 5.09
CA ARG A 131 3.83 0.90 4.18
C ARG A 131 3.65 -0.48 3.54
N THR A 132 4.70 -1.00 2.90
CA THR A 132 4.69 -2.34 2.29
C THR A 132 4.28 -3.43 3.29
N ALA A 133 4.75 -3.34 4.54
CA ALA A 133 4.37 -4.32 5.56
C ALA A 133 2.90 -4.21 5.99
N TYR A 134 2.31 -3.01 6.00
CA TYR A 134 0.88 -2.83 6.27
C TYR A 134 0.04 -3.33 5.08
N GLU A 135 0.40 -2.96 3.86
CA GLU A 135 -0.23 -3.47 2.64
C GLU A 135 -0.24 -5.01 2.58
N LYS A 136 0.90 -5.65 2.93
CA LYS A 136 0.95 -7.12 3.04
C LYS A 136 -0.03 -7.67 4.07
N THR A 137 -0.26 -6.97 5.17
CA THR A 137 -1.24 -7.38 6.18
C THR A 137 -2.66 -7.23 5.66
N PHE A 138 -2.99 -6.13 4.98
CA PHE A 138 -4.31 -5.93 4.38
C PHE A 138 -4.61 -6.96 3.29
N ARG A 139 -3.64 -7.24 2.41
CA ARG A 139 -3.77 -8.31 1.40
C ARG A 139 -4.01 -9.69 2.03
N ALA A 140 -3.31 -9.98 3.13
CA ALA A 140 -3.50 -11.24 3.84
C ALA A 140 -4.90 -11.33 4.49
N LEU A 141 -5.44 -10.22 4.99
CA LEU A 141 -6.81 -10.16 5.52
C LEU A 141 -7.84 -10.41 4.42
N LYS A 142 -7.74 -9.74 3.26
CA LYS A 142 -8.61 -9.99 2.10
C LYS A 142 -8.58 -11.45 1.62
N ALA A 143 -7.43 -12.11 1.72
CA ALA A 143 -7.26 -13.50 1.31
C ALA A 143 -7.85 -14.53 2.29
N ILE A 144 -8.19 -14.13 3.52
CA ILE A 144 -8.73 -15.05 4.55
C ILE A 144 -10.20 -15.34 4.31
N ASP A 145 -11.00 -14.33 4.05
CA ASP A 145 -12.41 -14.45 3.72
C ASP A 145 -12.79 -13.43 2.64
N PRO A 146 -12.80 -13.82 1.37
CA PRO A 146 -13.11 -12.91 0.27
C PRO A 146 -14.59 -12.51 0.23
N ASP A 147 -15.46 -13.15 1.02
CA ASP A 147 -16.90 -12.91 1.02
C ASP A 147 -17.37 -12.05 2.21
N ASP A 148 -16.46 -11.59 3.09
CA ASP A 148 -16.79 -10.90 4.35
C ASP A 148 -16.89 -9.35 4.25
N GLU A 149 -17.05 -8.80 3.08
CA GLU A 149 -17.15 -7.36 2.83
C GLU A 149 -15.96 -6.55 3.39
N ASP A 150 -14.77 -7.19 3.48
CA ASP A 150 -13.53 -6.57 3.97
C ASP A 150 -13.55 -6.12 5.46
N GLU A 151 -14.45 -6.68 6.29
CA GLU A 151 -14.57 -6.33 7.73
C GLU A 151 -13.22 -6.36 8.46
N GLY A 152 -12.36 -7.32 8.14
CA GLY A 152 -11.03 -7.43 8.73
C GLY A 152 -10.10 -6.29 8.31
N VAL A 153 -10.18 -5.86 7.08
CA VAL A 153 -9.39 -4.73 6.54
C VAL A 153 -9.85 -3.43 7.20
N GLU A 154 -11.16 -3.19 7.26
CA GLU A 154 -11.76 -2.01 7.89
C GLU A 154 -11.40 -1.92 9.37
N ALA A 155 -11.61 -3.00 10.13
CA ALA A 155 -11.32 -3.05 11.57
C ALA A 155 -9.84 -2.77 11.87
N ILE A 156 -8.91 -3.25 11.06
CA ILE A 156 -7.47 -3.02 11.25
C ILE A 156 -7.07 -1.61 10.81
N THR A 157 -7.69 -1.07 9.76
CA THR A 157 -7.51 0.31 9.34
C THR A 157 -7.90 1.26 10.46
N ASP A 158 -9.09 1.10 11.01
CA ASP A 158 -9.60 1.91 12.12
C ASP A 158 -8.71 1.81 13.36
N TRP A 159 -8.29 0.60 13.70
CA TRP A 159 -7.37 0.40 14.81
C TRP A 159 -6.04 1.12 14.62
N ILE A 160 -5.47 1.12 13.40
CA ILE A 160 -4.21 1.84 13.11
C ILE A 160 -4.42 3.34 13.27
N VAL A 161 -5.49 3.89 12.72
CA VAL A 161 -5.82 5.33 12.80
C VAL A 161 -6.04 5.76 14.25
N GLU A 162 -6.81 4.99 15.02
CA GLU A 162 -7.02 5.24 16.46
C GLU A 162 -5.70 5.16 17.24
N TRP A 163 -4.85 4.17 16.91
CA TRP A 163 -3.53 4.06 17.51
C TRP A 163 -2.67 5.30 17.27
N ILE A 164 -2.64 5.80 16.03
CA ILE A 164 -1.90 7.01 15.66
C ILE A 164 -2.38 8.20 16.49
N HIS A 165 -3.68 8.43 16.55
CA HIS A 165 -4.26 9.55 17.28
C HIS A 165 -4.03 9.44 18.81
N THR A 166 -4.05 8.24 19.36
CA THR A 166 -3.91 8.04 20.81
C THR A 166 -2.46 8.06 21.28
N ASN A 167 -1.55 7.50 20.47
CA ASN A 167 -0.16 7.30 20.87
C ASN A 167 0.82 8.28 20.22
N GLU A 168 0.34 9.14 19.32
CA GLU A 168 1.14 10.10 18.54
C GLU A 168 2.36 9.46 17.84
N ARG A 169 2.19 8.23 17.38
CA ARG A 169 3.20 7.45 16.64
C ARG A 169 2.56 6.33 15.83
N LEU A 170 3.30 5.86 14.81
CA LEU A 170 2.91 4.70 14.01
C LEU A 170 3.05 3.39 14.83
N PRO A 171 2.08 2.46 14.76
CA PRO A 171 2.26 1.12 15.30
C PRO A 171 3.36 0.39 14.53
N SER A 172 4.12 -0.47 15.20
CA SER A 172 5.08 -1.30 14.48
C SER A 172 4.34 -2.29 13.56
N SER A 173 4.95 -2.67 12.42
CA SER A 173 4.37 -3.68 11.53
C SER A 173 4.02 -4.99 12.23
N ARG A 174 4.78 -5.33 13.28
CA ARG A 174 4.50 -6.48 14.14
C ARG A 174 3.24 -6.28 14.99
N ALA A 175 2.99 -5.05 15.47
CA ALA A 175 1.76 -4.75 16.23
C ALA A 175 0.52 -4.85 15.34
N VAL A 176 0.60 -4.31 14.11
CA VAL A 176 -0.48 -4.42 13.12
C VAL A 176 -0.81 -5.88 12.82
N ARG A 177 0.19 -6.71 12.52
CA ARG A 177 -0.01 -8.15 12.28
C ARG A 177 -0.63 -8.87 13.48
N ARG A 178 -0.21 -8.52 14.69
CA ARG A 178 -0.79 -9.12 15.92
C ARG A 178 -2.25 -8.78 16.10
N GLU A 179 -2.63 -7.52 15.83
CA GLU A 179 -4.03 -7.11 15.94
C GLU A 179 -4.87 -7.76 14.85
N ALA A 180 -4.37 -7.84 13.60
CA ALA A 180 -5.01 -8.58 12.53
C ALA A 180 -5.25 -10.06 12.90
N ALA A 181 -4.23 -10.71 13.45
CA ALA A 181 -4.35 -12.10 13.93
C ALA A 181 -5.35 -12.27 15.06
N LYS A 182 -5.42 -11.29 15.97
CA LYS A 182 -6.40 -11.28 17.07
C LYS A 182 -7.81 -11.13 16.52
N PHE A 183 -8.03 -10.23 15.58
CA PHE A 183 -9.30 -10.06 14.88
C PHE A 183 -9.74 -11.38 14.22
N CYS A 184 -8.88 -11.99 13.41
CA CYS A 184 -9.18 -13.25 12.75
C CYS A 184 -9.59 -14.36 13.75
N ARG A 185 -8.85 -14.52 14.85
CA ARG A 185 -9.17 -15.53 15.87
C ARG A 185 -10.50 -15.25 16.58
N ALA A 186 -10.81 -13.98 16.85
CA ALA A 186 -12.04 -13.57 17.51
C ALA A 186 -13.28 -13.84 16.65
N ASN A 187 -13.13 -13.76 15.33
CA ASN A 187 -14.20 -13.97 14.36
C ASN A 187 -14.21 -15.38 13.74
N GLY A 188 -13.36 -16.29 14.24
CA GLY A 188 -13.37 -17.70 13.83
C GLY A 188 -12.71 -17.98 12.48
N TYR A 189 -12.03 -16.99 11.91
CA TYR A 189 -11.28 -17.17 10.65
C TYR A 189 -10.06 -18.07 10.86
N GLN A 190 -9.88 -19.03 9.94
CA GLN A 190 -8.71 -19.90 9.94
C GLN A 190 -7.57 -19.24 9.16
N VAL A 191 -6.54 -18.82 9.86
CA VAL A 191 -5.30 -18.34 9.24
C VAL A 191 -4.57 -19.54 8.65
N ARG A 192 -4.40 -19.57 7.33
CA ARG A 192 -3.80 -20.72 6.59
C ARG A 192 -2.33 -20.97 6.91
N SER A 193 -1.58 -19.97 7.35
CA SER A 193 -0.22 -20.12 7.86
C SER A 193 0.07 -19.05 8.91
N ASP A 194 0.78 -19.43 9.97
CA ASP A 194 1.22 -18.46 10.99
C ASP A 194 2.45 -17.65 10.53
N GLU A 195 3.02 -17.94 9.36
CA GLU A 195 4.25 -17.29 8.86
C GLU A 195 4.08 -15.78 8.65
N TRP A 196 2.93 -15.33 8.12
CA TRP A 196 2.68 -13.91 7.97
C TRP A 196 2.41 -13.19 9.29
N LEU A 197 2.04 -13.93 10.34
CA LEU A 197 1.84 -13.41 11.68
C LEU A 197 3.15 -13.05 12.38
N GLY A 198 4.27 -13.56 11.89
CA GLY A 198 5.59 -13.30 12.45
C GLY A 198 5.76 -13.77 13.90
N ILE A 199 5.10 -14.89 14.23
CA ILE A 199 5.18 -15.57 15.53
C ILE A 199 6.21 -16.69 15.42
#